data_20f5b982b41408e0e167b9eaa372d130
#
_entry.id   20f5b982b41408e0e167b9eaa372d130
#
_cell.length_a   1.000
_cell.length_b   1.000
_cell.length_c   1.000
_cell.angle_alpha   90.00
_cell.angle_beta   90.00
_cell.angle_gamma   90.00
#
_symmetry.space_group_name_H-M   'P 1'
#
loop_
_entity.id
_entity.type
_entity.pdbx_description
1 polymer ?
#
loop_
_entity_poly.entity_id
_entity_poly.type
_entity_poly.pdbx_seq_one_letter_code
_entity_poly.pdbx_strand_id
1 'polypeptide(L)'
;ALNSEYDFFITGSDQVWNYNLTNFDTCYFLDFVNDSKKKLSYAASLGFDSFSEKIAKEYNLLLNDFSALNVREKSASVLLERVLNKKVVVGLDPTLLLEKDDWDKIAIEPKVKDYIFVYQLSPSRYMTDIIKKLKQKTGLKVVAVPFVMGTVNAYCDMTAGPSEWIGYIKNADYVVTDSFHATVFSIIYKKKLYSCANESASRIVDLLKEIQAEEFLFNGKREFELVENIDFTKIFKIIFVEKKRNILDISNMISKGKKND
;
A
#
# COMPACT_ATOMS: atom_id res chain seq x y z
N ALA A 1 22.05 15.78 -18.13
CA ALA A 1 22.54 14.41 -18.00
C ALA A 1 21.39 13.40 -18.02
N LEU A 2 20.53 13.30 -17.00
CA LEU A 2 19.50 12.25 -16.93
C LEU A 2 18.57 12.19 -18.15
N ASN A 3 18.14 13.32 -18.68
CA ASN A 3 17.20 13.37 -19.82
C ASN A 3 17.72 12.73 -21.12
N SER A 4 19.04 12.60 -21.27
CA SER A 4 19.70 11.93 -22.41
C SER A 4 20.07 10.48 -22.12
N GLU A 5 20.01 10.06 -20.87
CA GLU A 5 20.43 8.72 -20.42
C GLU A 5 19.26 7.73 -20.34
N TYR A 6 18.02 8.25 -20.10
CA TYR A 6 16.84 7.43 -19.88
C TYR A 6 15.74 7.74 -20.89
N ASP A 7 15.08 6.68 -21.36
CA ASP A 7 13.93 6.77 -22.25
C ASP A 7 12.67 7.22 -21.50
N PHE A 8 12.51 6.83 -20.21
CA PHE A 8 11.37 7.15 -19.39
C PHE A 8 11.76 7.43 -17.94
N PHE A 9 10.92 8.23 -17.28
CA PHE A 9 10.95 8.52 -15.85
C PHE A 9 9.62 8.15 -15.25
N ILE A 10 9.65 7.31 -14.22
CA ILE A 10 8.44 6.82 -13.55
C ILE A 10 8.49 7.27 -12.10
N THR A 11 7.47 8.01 -11.66
CA THR A 11 7.26 8.34 -10.25
C THR A 11 6.27 7.39 -9.61
N GLY A 12 6.48 7.09 -8.35
CA GLY A 12 5.69 6.12 -7.54
C GLY A 12 6.50 4.86 -7.26
N SER A 13 6.02 3.94 -6.48
CA SER A 13 4.75 3.89 -5.77
C SER A 13 4.78 4.76 -4.50
N ASP A 14 3.83 4.46 -3.56
CA ASP A 14 3.64 5.10 -2.27
C ASP A 14 3.17 6.57 -2.35
N GLN A 15 3.13 7.26 -1.21
CA GLN A 15 2.52 8.58 -1.03
C GLN A 15 3.39 9.73 -1.57
N VAL A 16 4.01 9.53 -2.72
CA VAL A 16 4.87 10.53 -3.37
C VAL A 16 4.12 11.80 -3.74
N TRP A 17 2.80 11.71 -3.92
CA TRP A 17 1.94 12.84 -4.20
C TRP A 17 1.10 13.30 -3.00
N ASN A 18 1.43 12.86 -1.79
CA ASN A 18 0.81 13.39 -0.59
C ASN A 18 1.48 14.70 -0.17
N TYR A 19 0.83 15.83 -0.48
CA TYR A 19 1.39 17.15 -0.21
C TYR A 19 1.64 17.42 1.29
N ASN A 20 0.94 16.73 2.19
CA ASN A 20 1.19 16.82 3.63
C ASN A 20 2.50 16.16 4.06
N LEU A 21 3.03 15.24 3.25
CA LEU A 21 4.29 14.54 3.50
C LEU A 21 5.44 15.12 2.68
N THR A 22 5.19 15.45 1.41
CA THR A 22 6.22 15.86 0.46
C THR A 22 6.31 17.37 0.29
N ASN A 23 5.36 18.13 0.87
CA ASN A 23 5.27 19.59 0.73
C ASN A 23 5.33 20.06 -0.74
N PHE A 24 4.71 19.28 -1.65
CA PHE A 24 4.78 19.49 -3.10
C PHE A 24 6.22 19.55 -3.66
N ASP A 25 7.15 18.78 -3.09
CA ASP A 25 8.48 18.65 -3.68
C ASP A 25 8.35 18.20 -5.14
N THR A 26 8.77 19.09 -6.04
CA THR A 26 8.54 18.94 -7.49
C THR A 26 9.32 17.80 -8.11
N CYS A 27 10.34 17.28 -7.43
CA CYS A 27 11.06 16.10 -7.90
C CYS A 27 10.15 14.87 -8.03
N TYR A 28 9.13 14.74 -7.15
CA TYR A 28 8.12 13.68 -7.26
C TYR A 28 7.13 13.88 -8.42
N PHE A 29 7.13 15.07 -9.01
CA PHE A 29 6.35 15.40 -10.20
C PHE A 29 7.23 15.45 -11.46
N LEU A 30 8.48 14.96 -11.36
CA LEU A 30 9.41 14.85 -12.47
C LEU A 30 9.66 16.19 -13.19
N ASP A 31 9.75 17.30 -12.44
CA ASP A 31 9.94 18.65 -12.99
C ASP A 31 11.27 18.81 -13.73
N PHE A 32 12.27 17.98 -13.41
CA PHE A 32 13.56 17.93 -14.08
C PHE A 32 13.52 17.24 -15.46
N VAL A 33 12.38 16.63 -15.83
CA VAL A 33 12.21 15.94 -17.12
C VAL A 33 11.68 16.92 -18.16
N ASN A 34 12.46 17.17 -19.20
CA ASN A 34 12.17 18.17 -20.22
C ASN A 34 11.12 17.74 -21.25
N ASP A 35 10.99 16.42 -21.49
CA ASP A 35 10.04 15.84 -22.44
C ASP A 35 8.86 15.20 -21.69
N SER A 36 7.70 15.79 -21.83
CA SER A 36 6.46 15.32 -21.20
C SER A 36 6.09 13.89 -21.61
N LYS A 37 6.46 13.42 -22.80
CA LYS A 37 6.24 12.06 -23.26
C LYS A 37 6.97 11.03 -22.42
N LYS A 38 8.05 11.43 -21.77
CA LYS A 38 8.85 10.57 -20.89
C LYS A 38 8.34 10.51 -19.45
N LYS A 39 7.37 11.36 -19.07
CA LYS A 39 6.83 11.42 -17.71
C LYS A 39 5.70 10.43 -17.50
N LEU A 40 5.89 9.46 -16.61
CA LEU A 40 4.93 8.42 -16.26
C LEU A 40 4.75 8.35 -14.74
N SER A 41 3.60 7.86 -14.29
CA SER A 41 3.46 7.42 -12.90
C SER A 41 2.98 5.97 -12.85
N TYR A 42 3.39 5.26 -11.79
CA TYR A 42 2.87 3.94 -11.49
C TYR A 42 2.56 3.77 -10.00
N ALA A 43 1.30 3.46 -9.70
CA ALA A 43 0.78 3.27 -8.36
C ALA A 43 1.13 4.42 -7.40
N ALA A 44 1.26 5.66 -7.90
CA ALA A 44 1.45 6.84 -7.07
C ALA A 44 0.22 7.07 -6.17
N SER A 45 0.43 7.53 -4.95
CA SER A 45 -0.64 7.69 -3.96
C SER A 45 -0.75 9.13 -3.47
N LEU A 46 -1.98 9.62 -3.35
CA LEU A 46 -2.29 10.89 -2.68
C LEU A 46 -2.33 10.72 -1.17
N GLY A 47 -2.78 9.55 -0.68
CA GLY A 47 -2.94 9.28 0.74
C GLY A 47 -4.14 9.94 1.41
N PHE A 48 -5.01 10.60 0.63
CA PHE A 48 -6.26 11.25 1.06
C PHE A 48 -7.31 11.17 -0.05
N ASP A 49 -8.57 11.47 0.29
CA ASP A 49 -9.74 11.35 -0.59
C ASP A 49 -10.40 12.69 -0.95
N SER A 50 -9.86 13.80 -0.45
CA SER A 50 -10.37 15.14 -0.72
C SER A 50 -9.28 16.21 -0.62
N PHE A 51 -9.43 17.32 -1.33
CA PHE A 51 -8.58 18.49 -1.22
C PHE A 51 -9.35 19.78 -1.60
N SER A 52 -8.80 20.93 -1.23
CA SER A 52 -9.35 22.24 -1.56
C SER A 52 -9.12 22.62 -3.03
N GLU A 53 -9.87 23.58 -3.56
CA GLU A 53 -9.67 24.12 -4.91
C GLU A 53 -8.24 24.64 -5.14
N LYS A 54 -7.62 25.24 -4.12
CA LYS A 54 -6.23 25.71 -4.20
C LYS A 54 -5.30 24.52 -4.47
N ILE A 55 -5.44 23.45 -3.73
CA ILE A 55 -4.63 22.23 -3.89
C ILE A 55 -4.92 21.55 -5.24
N ALA A 56 -6.19 21.57 -5.70
CA ALA A 56 -6.56 21.07 -7.02
C ALA A 56 -5.80 21.79 -8.16
N LYS A 57 -5.62 23.09 -8.06
CA LYS A 57 -4.86 23.87 -9.06
C LYS A 57 -3.39 23.47 -9.09
N GLU A 58 -2.78 23.23 -7.93
CA GLU A 58 -1.38 22.75 -7.86
C GLU A 58 -1.23 21.37 -8.53
N TYR A 59 -2.13 20.41 -8.24
CA TYR A 59 -2.08 19.12 -8.94
C TYR A 59 -2.32 19.24 -10.43
N ASN A 60 -3.20 20.11 -10.87
CA ASN A 60 -3.40 20.35 -12.30
C ASN A 60 -2.11 20.85 -12.96
N LEU A 61 -1.46 21.82 -12.34
CA LEU A 61 -0.19 22.38 -12.85
C LEU A 61 0.90 21.33 -12.95
N LEU A 62 1.04 20.48 -11.89
CA LEU A 62 2.16 19.54 -11.76
C LEU A 62 1.95 18.24 -12.55
N LEU A 63 0.69 17.81 -12.78
CA LEU A 63 0.39 16.51 -13.40
C LEU A 63 -0.12 16.59 -14.83
N ASN A 64 -0.46 17.79 -15.32
CA ASN A 64 -1.09 17.94 -16.63
C ASN A 64 -0.17 17.54 -17.79
N ASP A 65 1.13 17.60 -17.62
CA ASP A 65 2.12 17.23 -18.64
C ASP A 65 2.55 15.75 -18.61
N PHE A 66 2.06 14.95 -17.65
CA PHE A 66 2.32 13.51 -17.65
C PHE A 66 1.66 12.82 -18.86
N SER A 67 2.43 11.98 -19.54
CA SER A 67 1.95 11.20 -20.69
C SER A 67 1.03 10.04 -20.28
N ALA A 68 1.24 9.47 -19.10
CA ALA A 68 0.35 8.49 -18.50
C ALA A 68 0.35 8.61 -16.97
N LEU A 69 -0.87 8.52 -16.42
CA LEU A 69 -1.12 8.62 -14.99
C LEU A 69 -1.71 7.31 -14.47
N ASN A 70 -1.00 6.68 -13.55
CA ASN A 70 -1.44 5.50 -12.83
C ASN A 70 -1.27 5.74 -11.33
N VAL A 71 -2.35 5.56 -10.59
CA VAL A 71 -2.42 5.75 -9.13
C VAL A 71 -2.81 4.46 -8.43
N ARG A 72 -2.52 4.36 -7.14
CA ARG A 72 -2.74 3.14 -6.35
C ARG A 72 -4.17 2.97 -5.87
N GLU A 73 -4.86 4.05 -5.55
CA GLU A 73 -6.20 4.00 -5.00
C GLU A 73 -7.27 4.61 -5.92
N LYS A 74 -8.45 3.98 -5.90
CA LYS A 74 -9.60 4.43 -6.70
C LYS A 74 -10.04 5.85 -6.35
N SER A 75 -10.00 6.21 -5.06
CA SER A 75 -10.30 7.55 -4.57
C SER A 75 -9.40 8.61 -5.24
N ALA A 76 -8.08 8.36 -5.33
CA ALA A 76 -7.14 9.26 -6.02
C ALA A 76 -7.44 9.39 -7.52
N SER A 77 -7.76 8.28 -8.20
CA SER A 77 -8.14 8.30 -9.62
C SER A 77 -9.34 9.23 -9.85
N VAL A 78 -10.42 9.07 -9.07
CA VAL A 78 -11.63 9.90 -9.18
C VAL A 78 -11.34 11.37 -8.94
N LEU A 79 -10.51 11.69 -7.92
CA LEU A 79 -10.13 13.08 -7.63
C LEU A 79 -9.33 13.71 -8.76
N LEU A 80 -8.29 13.02 -9.24
CA LEU A 80 -7.40 13.54 -10.27
C LEU A 80 -8.08 13.63 -11.63
N GLU A 81 -8.97 12.70 -12.01
CA GLU A 81 -9.73 12.78 -13.25
C GLU A 81 -10.59 14.04 -13.32
N ARG A 82 -11.22 14.45 -12.19
CA ARG A 82 -11.98 15.69 -12.10
C ARG A 82 -11.14 16.95 -12.29
N VAL A 83 -9.90 16.92 -11.81
CA VAL A 83 -8.99 18.07 -11.84
C VAL A 83 -8.28 18.20 -13.18
N LEU A 84 -7.85 17.07 -13.75
CA LEU A 84 -6.99 17.04 -14.94
C LEU A 84 -7.79 16.91 -16.24
N ASN A 85 -9.07 16.55 -16.19
CA ASN A 85 -9.86 16.15 -17.35
C ASN A 85 -9.16 15.11 -18.23
N LYS A 86 -8.44 14.18 -17.59
CA LYS A 86 -7.67 13.09 -18.20
C LYS A 86 -7.99 11.78 -17.51
N LYS A 87 -7.85 10.68 -18.24
CA LYS A 87 -7.97 9.34 -17.66
C LYS A 87 -6.81 9.08 -16.70
N VAL A 88 -7.14 8.63 -15.49
CA VAL A 88 -6.19 8.20 -14.47
C VAL A 88 -6.45 6.73 -14.15
N VAL A 89 -5.50 5.87 -14.47
CA VAL A 89 -5.63 4.42 -14.30
C VAL A 89 -5.36 4.03 -12.85
N VAL A 90 -6.11 3.08 -12.31
CA VAL A 90 -5.81 2.48 -11.00
C VAL A 90 -4.93 1.25 -11.21
N GLY A 91 -3.80 1.22 -10.51
CA GLY A 91 -2.85 0.12 -10.53
C GLY A 91 -2.68 -0.53 -9.16
N LEU A 92 -2.32 -1.82 -9.17
CA LEU A 92 -1.91 -2.51 -7.95
C LEU A 92 -0.61 -1.91 -7.40
N ASP A 93 -0.49 -1.95 -6.08
CA ASP A 93 0.81 -1.69 -5.45
C ASP A 93 1.88 -2.65 -6.05
N PRO A 94 3.10 -2.17 -6.38
CA PRO A 94 4.15 -3.00 -6.97
C PRO A 94 4.47 -4.27 -6.19
N THR A 95 4.25 -4.26 -4.87
CA THR A 95 4.48 -5.44 -4.03
C THR A 95 3.58 -6.62 -4.39
N LEU A 96 2.39 -6.36 -4.96
CA LEU A 96 1.46 -7.38 -5.45
C LEU A 96 1.80 -7.87 -6.87
N LEU A 97 2.73 -7.22 -7.57
CA LEU A 97 3.22 -7.70 -8.89
C LEU A 97 4.23 -8.84 -8.77
N LEU A 98 4.85 -8.99 -7.61
CA LEU A 98 5.77 -10.09 -7.32
C LEU A 98 5.01 -11.30 -6.72
N GLU A 99 5.61 -12.47 -6.83
CA GLU A 99 5.09 -13.68 -6.19
C GLU A 99 5.63 -13.82 -4.76
N LYS A 100 4.92 -14.59 -3.93
CA LYS A 100 5.36 -14.91 -2.58
C LYS A 100 6.81 -15.43 -2.55
N ASP A 101 7.18 -16.28 -3.51
CA ASP A 101 8.50 -16.89 -3.58
C ASP A 101 9.61 -15.87 -3.89
N ASP A 102 9.28 -14.73 -4.51
CA ASP A 102 10.23 -13.64 -4.70
C ASP A 102 10.51 -12.92 -3.37
N TRP A 103 9.48 -12.71 -2.57
CA TRP A 103 9.61 -12.13 -1.24
C TRP A 103 10.32 -13.09 -0.25
N ASP A 104 10.12 -14.38 -0.40
CA ASP A 104 10.81 -15.41 0.41
C ASP A 104 12.33 -15.36 0.27
N LYS A 105 12.86 -14.90 -0.88
CA LYS A 105 14.32 -14.78 -1.12
C LYS A 105 14.99 -13.73 -0.23
N ILE A 106 14.24 -12.74 0.24
CA ILE A 106 14.76 -11.64 1.06
C ILE A 106 14.25 -11.65 2.50
N ALA A 107 13.24 -12.46 2.79
CA ALA A 107 12.68 -12.56 4.14
C ALA A 107 13.66 -13.26 5.09
N ILE A 108 13.92 -12.64 6.25
CA ILE A 108 14.72 -13.23 7.33
C ILE A 108 13.79 -13.82 8.38
N GLU A 109 13.90 -15.10 8.62
CA GLU A 109 13.05 -15.81 9.58
C GLU A 109 13.34 -15.39 11.02
N PRO A 110 12.31 -15.00 11.80
CA PRO A 110 12.48 -14.64 13.19
C PRO A 110 12.75 -15.89 14.05
N LYS A 111 13.48 -15.68 15.16
CA LYS A 111 13.74 -16.75 16.14
C LYS A 111 12.50 -17.09 17.00
N VAL A 112 11.52 -16.19 17.06
CA VAL A 112 10.28 -16.35 17.82
C VAL A 112 9.25 -17.11 16.98
N LYS A 113 8.44 -17.94 17.65
CA LYS A 113 7.32 -18.71 17.06
C LYS A 113 6.06 -18.47 17.89
N ASP A 114 4.90 -18.82 17.34
CA ASP A 114 3.60 -18.77 17.99
C ASP A 114 3.29 -17.37 18.54
N TYR A 115 3.07 -16.42 17.61
CA TYR A 115 2.90 -15.02 17.97
C TYR A 115 1.87 -14.27 17.10
N ILE A 116 1.35 -13.22 17.69
CA ILE A 116 0.61 -12.14 17.03
C ILE A 116 1.63 -11.08 16.63
N PHE A 117 1.75 -10.79 15.34
CA PHE A 117 2.58 -9.68 14.87
C PHE A 117 1.78 -8.39 14.86
N VAL A 118 2.36 -7.34 15.41
CA VAL A 118 1.77 -6.00 15.46
C VAL A 118 2.68 -4.99 14.77
N TYR A 119 2.13 -4.31 13.77
CA TYR A 119 2.77 -3.16 13.14
C TYR A 119 1.82 -1.99 13.12
N GLN A 120 2.05 -1.02 14.00
CA GLN A 120 1.16 0.10 14.27
C GLN A 120 1.82 1.42 13.92
N LEU A 121 1.19 2.20 13.03
CA LEU A 121 1.67 3.50 12.58
C LEU A 121 1.10 4.68 13.39
N SER A 122 -0.09 4.50 13.97
CA SER A 122 -0.78 5.54 14.71
C SER A 122 -1.37 5.04 16.03
N PRO A 123 -1.39 5.84 17.11
CA PRO A 123 -2.04 5.43 18.34
C PRO A 123 -3.52 5.12 18.12
N SER A 124 -3.97 3.93 18.54
CA SER A 124 -5.36 3.49 18.42
C SER A 124 -5.80 2.65 19.61
N ARG A 125 -6.81 3.14 20.35
CA ARG A 125 -7.42 2.36 21.44
C ARG A 125 -8.12 1.12 20.88
N TYR A 126 -8.82 1.24 19.76
CA TYR A 126 -9.50 0.16 19.11
C TYR A 126 -8.55 -0.99 18.73
N MET A 127 -7.42 -0.66 18.09
CA MET A 127 -6.39 -1.64 17.76
C MET A 127 -5.81 -2.30 19.02
N THR A 128 -5.55 -1.51 20.06
CA THR A 128 -5.08 -2.02 21.36
C THR A 128 -6.07 -3.02 21.96
N ASP A 129 -7.38 -2.76 21.87
CA ASP A 129 -8.41 -3.65 22.38
C ASP A 129 -8.51 -4.95 21.56
N ILE A 130 -8.37 -4.88 20.23
CA ILE A 130 -8.26 -6.07 19.36
C ILE A 130 -7.07 -6.93 19.79
N ILE A 131 -5.89 -6.36 19.97
CA ILE A 131 -4.67 -7.07 20.37
C ILE A 131 -4.87 -7.77 21.73
N LYS A 132 -5.44 -7.07 22.72
CA LYS A 132 -5.74 -7.64 24.05
C LYS A 132 -6.70 -8.82 23.96
N LYS A 133 -7.81 -8.66 23.24
CA LYS A 133 -8.81 -9.72 23.05
C LYS A 133 -8.22 -10.93 22.31
N LEU A 134 -7.44 -10.68 21.26
CA LEU A 134 -6.77 -11.73 20.50
C LEU A 134 -5.76 -12.49 21.37
N LYS A 135 -4.91 -11.79 22.12
CA LYS A 135 -3.98 -12.41 23.09
C LYS A 135 -4.71 -13.26 24.11
N GLN A 136 -5.82 -12.75 24.67
CA GLN A 136 -6.62 -13.48 25.66
C GLN A 136 -7.25 -14.76 25.06
N LYS A 137 -7.73 -14.71 23.83
CA LYS A 137 -8.38 -15.84 23.17
C LYS A 137 -7.39 -16.92 22.72
N THR A 138 -6.19 -16.52 22.28
CA THR A 138 -5.21 -17.43 21.67
C THR A 138 -4.10 -17.87 22.61
N GLY A 139 -3.80 -17.08 23.65
CA GLY A 139 -2.64 -17.29 24.52
C GLY A 139 -1.29 -16.94 23.86
N LEU A 140 -1.30 -16.47 22.61
CA LEU A 140 -0.09 -16.17 21.85
C LEU A 140 0.67 -14.97 22.41
N LYS A 141 1.98 -14.96 22.18
CA LYS A 141 2.83 -13.80 22.46
C LYS A 141 2.53 -12.67 21.48
N VAL A 142 2.86 -11.44 21.89
CA VAL A 142 2.79 -10.29 21.00
C VAL A 142 4.21 -9.89 20.61
N VAL A 143 4.47 -9.79 19.33
CA VAL A 143 5.71 -9.29 18.74
C VAL A 143 5.40 -8.04 17.94
N ALA A 144 6.18 -7.00 18.14
CA ALA A 144 6.01 -5.73 17.42
C ALA A 144 7.34 -5.26 16.83
N VAL A 145 7.26 -4.70 15.64
CA VAL A 145 8.27 -3.80 15.10
C VAL A 145 7.68 -2.39 15.29
N PRO A 146 8.13 -1.64 16.30
CA PRO A 146 7.40 -0.45 16.69
C PRO A 146 7.70 0.74 15.78
N PHE A 147 6.66 1.34 15.25
CA PHE A 147 6.68 2.72 14.76
C PHE A 147 6.12 3.67 15.84
N VAL A 148 5.11 3.20 16.59
CA VAL A 148 4.54 3.90 17.74
C VAL A 148 4.81 3.09 19.00
N MET A 149 5.48 3.71 19.98
CA MET A 149 5.88 3.07 21.24
C MET A 149 4.71 2.96 22.23
N GLY A 150 4.65 1.86 22.98
CA GLY A 150 3.97 1.80 24.28
C GLY A 150 2.50 1.37 24.25
N THR A 151 1.96 0.79 23.19
CA THR A 151 0.53 0.45 23.14
C THR A 151 0.14 -0.89 23.76
N VAL A 152 1.05 -1.87 23.82
CA VAL A 152 0.80 -3.21 24.39
C VAL A 152 2.09 -3.78 25.00
N ASN A 153 1.96 -4.64 26.02
CA ASN A 153 3.08 -5.42 26.50
C ASN A 153 3.49 -6.48 25.45
N ALA A 154 4.48 -6.14 24.63
CA ALA A 154 4.97 -6.89 23.49
C ALA A 154 6.49 -7.03 23.55
N TYR A 155 7.01 -8.09 22.95
CA TYR A 155 8.41 -8.12 22.55
C TYR A 155 8.59 -7.17 21.35
N CYS A 156 9.40 -6.14 21.52
CA CYS A 156 9.65 -5.13 20.50
C CYS A 156 11.04 -5.34 19.88
N ASP A 157 11.09 -5.59 18.58
CA ASP A 157 12.34 -5.59 17.83
C ASP A 157 12.59 -4.21 17.22
N MET A 158 13.47 -3.45 17.87
CA MET A 158 13.85 -2.08 17.44
C MET A 158 14.91 -2.09 16.32
N THR A 159 15.44 -3.26 15.98
CA THR A 159 16.54 -3.41 15.01
C THR A 159 16.09 -4.01 13.70
N ALA A 160 14.83 -4.45 13.61
CA ALA A 160 14.29 -5.07 12.44
C ALA A 160 14.30 -4.13 11.23
N GLY A 161 15.01 -4.55 10.19
CA GLY A 161 14.95 -3.94 8.86
C GLY A 161 13.80 -4.52 8.02
N PRO A 162 13.73 -4.15 6.74
CA PRO A 162 12.67 -4.64 5.84
C PRO A 162 12.62 -6.16 5.71
N SER A 163 13.76 -6.84 5.67
CA SER A 163 13.85 -8.29 5.55
C SER A 163 13.32 -9.03 6.78
N GLU A 164 13.68 -8.57 7.97
CA GLU A 164 13.16 -9.09 9.24
C GLU A 164 11.67 -8.80 9.38
N TRP A 165 11.23 -7.60 8.99
CA TRP A 165 9.82 -7.20 9.03
C TRP A 165 8.96 -8.12 8.14
N ILE A 166 9.41 -8.45 6.92
CA ILE A 166 8.75 -9.42 6.05
C ILE A 166 8.73 -10.80 6.72
N GLY A 167 9.85 -11.21 7.32
CA GLY A 167 9.97 -12.46 8.05
C GLY A 167 8.99 -12.57 9.21
N TYR A 168 8.80 -11.48 9.97
CA TYR A 168 7.81 -11.42 11.05
C TYR A 168 6.38 -11.61 10.52
N ILE A 169 6.00 -10.97 9.42
CA ILE A 169 4.67 -11.17 8.83
C ILE A 169 4.53 -12.61 8.34
N LYS A 170 5.51 -13.11 7.59
CA LYS A 170 5.53 -14.47 7.01
C LYS A 170 5.28 -15.55 8.07
N ASN A 171 5.86 -15.41 9.26
CA ASN A 171 5.83 -16.45 10.28
C ASN A 171 4.81 -16.20 11.40
N ALA A 172 4.06 -15.10 11.37
CA ALA A 172 3.02 -14.81 12.35
C ALA A 172 1.80 -15.74 12.21
N ASP A 173 1.14 -16.08 13.33
CA ASP A 173 -0.18 -16.72 13.31
C ASP A 173 -1.28 -15.70 12.99
N TYR A 174 -1.16 -14.52 13.55
CA TYR A 174 -2.06 -13.39 13.34
C TYR A 174 -1.27 -12.11 13.08
N VAL A 175 -1.83 -11.24 12.26
CA VAL A 175 -1.29 -9.88 12.04
C VAL A 175 -2.34 -8.85 12.43
N VAL A 176 -1.94 -7.85 13.21
CA VAL A 176 -2.78 -6.70 13.57
C VAL A 176 -2.06 -5.43 13.14
N THR A 177 -2.67 -4.63 12.26
CA THR A 177 -1.99 -3.47 11.68
C THR A 177 -2.95 -2.38 11.21
N ASP A 178 -2.48 -1.13 11.18
CA ASP A 178 -3.09 0.01 10.49
C ASP A 178 -2.24 0.45 9.25
N SER A 179 -1.26 -0.37 8.87
CA SER A 179 -0.37 -0.11 7.74
C SER A 179 -0.92 -0.73 6.45
N PHE A 180 -0.88 0.04 5.36
CA PHE A 180 -1.19 -0.45 4.02
C PHE A 180 -0.28 -1.62 3.62
N HIS A 181 1.04 -1.44 3.70
CA HIS A 181 1.98 -2.49 3.30
C HIS A 181 1.91 -3.74 4.20
N ALA A 182 1.70 -3.58 5.51
CA ALA A 182 1.50 -4.75 6.37
C ALA A 182 0.20 -5.50 6.03
N THR A 183 -0.86 -4.80 5.61
CA THR A 183 -2.07 -5.42 5.06
C THR A 183 -1.76 -6.21 3.78
N VAL A 184 -1.04 -5.60 2.83
CA VAL A 184 -0.64 -6.26 1.57
C VAL A 184 0.19 -7.51 1.81
N PHE A 185 1.25 -7.43 2.61
CA PHE A 185 2.11 -8.58 2.90
C PHE A 185 1.37 -9.68 3.68
N SER A 186 0.44 -9.30 4.56
CA SER A 186 -0.42 -10.29 5.23
C SER A 186 -1.30 -11.07 4.26
N ILE A 187 -1.78 -10.43 3.19
CA ILE A 187 -2.52 -11.08 2.11
C ILE A 187 -1.58 -12.00 1.31
N ILE A 188 -0.39 -11.52 0.90
CA ILE A 188 0.61 -12.31 0.16
C ILE A 188 0.95 -13.59 0.93
N TYR A 189 1.13 -13.50 2.25
CA TYR A 189 1.46 -14.62 3.12
C TYR A 189 0.25 -15.36 3.71
N LYS A 190 -0.96 -15.03 3.26
CA LYS A 190 -2.22 -15.69 3.68
C LYS A 190 -2.41 -15.70 5.20
N LYS A 191 -2.21 -14.54 5.84
CA LYS A 191 -2.28 -14.43 7.31
C LYS A 191 -3.70 -14.14 7.79
N LYS A 192 -4.01 -14.58 9.01
CA LYS A 192 -5.20 -14.15 9.74
C LYS A 192 -5.00 -12.70 10.14
N LEU A 193 -5.63 -11.79 9.38
CA LEU A 193 -5.35 -10.36 9.39
C LEU A 193 -6.46 -9.56 10.09
N TYR A 194 -6.05 -8.65 10.95
CA TYR A 194 -6.86 -7.55 11.48
C TYR A 194 -6.31 -6.23 10.95
N SER A 195 -6.85 -5.77 9.83
CA SER A 195 -6.48 -4.48 9.26
C SER A 195 -7.31 -3.38 9.90
N CYS A 196 -6.71 -2.67 10.86
CA CYS A 196 -7.36 -1.68 11.70
C CYS A 196 -7.36 -0.29 11.02
N ALA A 197 -8.00 -0.18 9.88
CA ALA A 197 -8.09 1.07 9.15
C ALA A 197 -9.02 2.05 9.85
N ASN A 198 -8.59 3.29 10.05
CA ASN A 198 -9.48 4.39 10.43
C ASN A 198 -10.21 4.95 9.19
N GLU A 199 -11.19 5.83 9.40
CA GLU A 199 -12.02 6.38 8.30
C GLU A 199 -11.18 7.15 7.25
N SER A 200 -10.00 7.65 7.60
CA SER A 200 -9.06 8.34 6.69
C SER A 200 -8.12 7.39 5.93
N ALA A 201 -8.18 6.09 6.18
CA ALA A 201 -7.32 5.10 5.54
C ALA A 201 -7.92 4.58 4.22
N SER A 202 -8.33 5.49 3.33
CA SER A 202 -8.96 5.16 2.04
C SER A 202 -8.18 4.10 1.25
N ARG A 203 -6.85 4.13 1.28
CA ARG A 203 -5.96 3.17 0.60
C ARG A 203 -6.20 1.72 1.00
N ILE A 204 -6.33 1.45 2.30
CA ILE A 204 -6.58 0.10 2.81
C ILE A 204 -8.00 -0.32 2.45
N VAL A 205 -8.95 0.58 2.61
CA VAL A 205 -10.37 0.33 2.29
C VAL A 205 -10.54 0.05 0.80
N ASP A 206 -9.93 0.87 -0.06
CA ASP A 206 -10.00 0.70 -1.52
C ASP A 206 -9.36 -0.64 -1.95
N LEU A 207 -8.18 -0.97 -1.42
CA LEU A 207 -7.52 -2.25 -1.69
C LEU A 207 -8.41 -3.44 -1.29
N LEU A 208 -8.88 -3.47 -0.03
CA LEU A 208 -9.65 -4.61 0.47
C LEU A 208 -10.98 -4.79 -0.29
N LYS A 209 -11.62 -3.70 -0.70
CA LYS A 209 -12.79 -3.75 -1.59
C LYS A 209 -12.45 -4.28 -2.98
N GLU A 210 -11.36 -3.80 -3.58
CA GLU A 210 -10.94 -4.21 -4.92
C GLU A 210 -10.66 -5.70 -5.01
N ILE A 211 -10.00 -6.26 -4.00
CA ILE A 211 -9.70 -7.69 -3.93
C ILE A 211 -10.79 -8.54 -3.24
N GLN A 212 -11.92 -7.92 -2.87
CA GLN A 212 -13.05 -8.54 -2.18
C GLN A 212 -12.64 -9.27 -0.88
N ALA A 213 -11.89 -8.57 -0.03
CA ALA A 213 -11.32 -9.05 1.22
C ALA A 213 -11.71 -8.16 2.42
N GLU A 214 -12.94 -7.58 2.38
CA GLU A 214 -13.43 -6.69 3.43
C GLU A 214 -13.59 -7.36 4.79
N GLU A 215 -13.61 -8.68 4.84
CA GLU A 215 -13.57 -9.46 6.09
C GLU A 215 -12.34 -9.17 6.95
N PHE A 216 -11.26 -8.67 6.36
CA PHE A 216 -10.08 -8.23 7.11
C PHE A 216 -10.18 -6.82 7.67
N LEU A 217 -11.19 -6.03 7.25
CA LEU A 217 -11.34 -4.64 7.65
C LEU A 217 -11.97 -4.50 9.03
N PHE A 218 -11.23 -3.91 9.96
CA PHE A 218 -11.67 -3.56 11.30
C PHE A 218 -11.60 -2.03 11.47
N ASN A 219 -12.75 -1.36 11.33
CA ASN A 219 -12.84 0.10 11.23
C ASN A 219 -13.41 0.80 12.49
N GLY A 220 -13.32 0.15 13.64
CA GLY A 220 -13.85 0.68 14.91
C GLY A 220 -15.35 0.44 15.14
N LYS A 221 -16.09 0.02 14.11
CA LYS A 221 -17.54 -0.29 14.17
C LYS A 221 -17.80 -1.79 14.23
N ARG A 222 -16.85 -2.60 13.79
CA ARG A 222 -16.97 -4.06 13.78
C ARG A 222 -16.60 -4.64 15.15
N GLU A 223 -17.46 -5.48 15.68
CA GLU A 223 -17.13 -6.23 16.89
C GLU A 223 -15.97 -7.20 16.65
N PHE A 224 -15.22 -7.46 17.72
CA PHE A 224 -14.12 -8.42 17.65
C PHE A 224 -14.67 -9.84 17.51
N GLU A 225 -14.23 -10.52 16.48
CA GLU A 225 -14.37 -11.96 16.27
C GLU A 225 -13.05 -12.58 15.86
N LEU A 226 -12.89 -13.89 16.09
CA LEU A 226 -11.68 -14.57 15.64
C LEU A 226 -11.72 -14.74 14.11
N VAL A 227 -10.71 -14.19 13.44
CA VAL A 227 -10.55 -14.36 11.99
C VAL A 227 -10.02 -15.78 11.74
N GLU A 228 -10.87 -16.65 11.18
CA GLU A 228 -10.57 -18.04 10.85
C GLU A 228 -11.19 -18.40 9.49
N ASN A 229 -10.73 -19.51 8.90
CA ASN A 229 -11.33 -20.11 7.68
C ASN A 229 -11.48 -19.15 6.49
N ILE A 230 -10.42 -18.39 6.17
CA ILE A 230 -10.42 -17.42 5.10
C ILE A 230 -10.26 -18.13 3.75
N ASP A 231 -11.11 -17.81 2.80
CA ASP A 231 -10.96 -18.29 1.41
C ASP A 231 -10.04 -17.38 0.59
N PHE A 232 -8.75 -17.60 0.71
CA PHE A 232 -7.76 -16.91 -0.10
C PHE A 232 -7.83 -17.22 -1.60
N THR A 233 -8.53 -18.29 -2.01
CA THR A 233 -8.60 -18.68 -3.42
C THR A 233 -9.27 -17.59 -4.27
N LYS A 234 -10.38 -17.03 -3.76
CA LYS A 234 -11.11 -15.94 -4.40
C LYS A 234 -10.24 -14.68 -4.50
N ILE A 235 -9.59 -14.30 -3.40
CA ILE A 235 -8.72 -13.12 -3.32
C ILE A 235 -7.58 -13.22 -4.33
N PHE A 236 -6.87 -14.35 -4.34
CA PHE A 236 -5.75 -14.55 -5.28
C PHE A 236 -6.17 -14.65 -6.74
N LYS A 237 -7.38 -15.14 -7.02
CA LYS A 237 -7.92 -15.12 -8.39
C LYS A 237 -8.09 -13.68 -8.90
N ILE A 238 -8.59 -12.79 -8.04
CA ILE A 238 -8.75 -11.36 -8.39
C ILE A 238 -7.37 -10.71 -8.57
N ILE A 239 -6.46 -10.88 -7.59
CA ILE A 239 -5.09 -10.35 -7.67
C ILE A 239 -4.39 -10.81 -8.95
N PHE A 240 -4.52 -12.07 -9.34
CA PHE A 240 -3.91 -12.61 -10.55
C PHE A 240 -4.42 -11.92 -11.84
N VAL A 241 -5.72 -11.67 -11.94
CA VAL A 241 -6.31 -10.94 -13.07
C VAL A 241 -5.80 -9.50 -13.11
N GLU A 242 -5.84 -8.82 -11.97
CA GLU A 242 -5.38 -7.45 -11.85
C GLU A 242 -3.88 -7.32 -12.13
N LYS A 243 -3.05 -8.24 -11.64
CA LYS A 243 -1.62 -8.30 -11.92
C LYS A 243 -1.33 -8.37 -13.42
N LYS A 244 -2.02 -9.26 -14.14
CA LYS A 244 -1.87 -9.36 -15.61
C LYS A 244 -2.26 -8.06 -16.32
N ARG A 245 -3.36 -7.45 -15.92
CA ARG A 245 -3.80 -6.14 -16.44
C ARG A 245 -2.73 -5.09 -16.21
N ASN A 246 -2.22 -4.98 -14.99
CA ASN A 246 -1.23 -3.98 -14.61
C ASN A 246 0.10 -4.14 -15.37
N ILE A 247 0.59 -5.36 -15.55
CA ILE A 247 1.80 -5.64 -16.34
C ILE A 247 1.59 -5.20 -17.80
N LEU A 248 0.41 -5.49 -18.38
CA LEU A 248 0.07 -5.05 -19.72
C LEU A 248 -0.02 -3.52 -19.82
N ASP A 249 -0.63 -2.87 -18.83
CA ASP A 249 -0.74 -1.40 -18.78
C ASP A 249 0.64 -0.75 -18.73
N ILE A 250 1.56 -1.22 -17.87
CA ILE A 250 2.95 -0.74 -17.82
C ILE A 250 3.63 -0.91 -19.19
N SER A 251 3.50 -2.09 -19.80
CA SER A 251 4.08 -2.36 -21.12
C SER A 251 3.52 -1.42 -22.21
N ASN A 252 2.22 -1.14 -22.16
CA ASN A 252 1.58 -0.21 -23.10
C ASN A 252 2.01 1.25 -22.88
N MET A 253 2.18 1.67 -21.62
CA MET A 253 2.68 3.00 -21.27
C MET A 253 4.08 3.23 -21.87
N ILE A 254 4.98 2.26 -21.68
CA ILE A 254 6.35 2.29 -22.21
C ILE A 254 6.34 2.25 -23.76
N SER A 255 5.51 1.39 -24.35
CA SER A 255 5.47 1.22 -25.82
C SER A 255 4.91 2.42 -26.58
N LYS A 256 3.96 3.16 -25.98
CA LYS A 256 3.38 4.37 -26.59
C LYS A 256 4.39 5.51 -26.66
N GLY A 257 5.25 5.63 -25.66
CA GLY A 257 6.32 6.64 -25.67
C GLY A 257 7.37 6.40 -26.76
N LYS A 258 7.63 5.13 -27.15
CA LYS A 258 8.60 4.76 -28.20
C LYS A 258 8.09 4.89 -29.65
N LYS A 259 6.77 4.92 -29.86
CA LYS A 259 6.19 4.95 -31.22
C LYS A 259 6.05 6.34 -31.83
N ASN A 260 6.43 7.37 -31.14
CA ASN A 260 6.29 8.79 -31.56
C ASN A 260 7.65 9.46 -31.82
N ASP A 261 8.71 8.68 -31.96
CA ASP A 261 9.99 9.05 -32.53
C ASP A 261 10.04 8.51 -33.97
#